data_e1f579349575b487da72810f131bdeb4
#
_entry.id   e1f579349575b487da72810f131bdeb4
#
_cell.length_a   1.000
_cell.length_b   1.000
_cell.length_c   1.000
_cell.angle_alpha   90.00
_cell.angle_beta   90.00
_cell.angle_gamma   90.00
#
_symmetry.space_group_name_H-M   'P 1'
#
loop_
_entity.id
_entity.type
_entity.pdbx_description
1 polymer ?
#
loop_
_entity_poly.entity_id
_entity_poly.type
_entity_poly.pdbx_seq_one_letter_code
_entity_poly.pdbx_strand_id
1 'polypeptide(L)'
;MLCCHQMTESEKQEVCSWNYEGEYAVYNLPDYKTMQEKQMGFCNPNRDKNFFSYYDGEVLVGFTNLLEEESGVFVGIGVSPNLCSKGYGQQILSLVKERSFRLYPEKPLYLEVRCWNQRAVACYQRAGFAIEGQPFEQTTPMGKGSFYRMVCPAE
;
A
#
# COMPACT_ATOMS: atom_id res chain seq x y z
N MET A 1 9.90 -16.93 -3.03
CA MET A 1 8.51 -16.78 -2.55
C MET A 1 8.50 -15.85 -1.35
N LEU A 2 7.54 -14.94 -1.30
CA LEU A 2 7.43 -14.01 -0.19
C LEU A 2 6.75 -14.65 1.02
N CYS A 3 7.23 -14.28 2.22
CA CYS A 3 6.56 -14.56 3.47
C CYS A 3 5.95 -13.28 4.01
N CYS A 4 4.81 -13.37 4.67
CA CYS A 4 4.19 -12.20 5.29
C CYS A 4 3.67 -12.51 6.69
N HIS A 5 3.64 -11.48 7.50
CA HIS A 5 3.07 -11.53 8.84
C HIS A 5 2.59 -10.13 9.24
N GLN A 6 1.86 -10.06 10.32
CA GLN A 6 1.41 -8.77 10.83
C GLN A 6 2.62 -7.90 11.19
N MET A 7 2.57 -6.62 10.78
CA MET A 7 3.68 -5.69 10.95
C MET A 7 4.04 -5.50 12.42
N THR A 8 5.34 -5.61 12.72
CA THR A 8 5.89 -5.44 14.07
C THR A 8 6.36 -4.01 14.29
N GLU A 9 6.64 -3.64 15.55
CA GLU A 9 7.15 -2.30 15.86
C GLU A 9 8.51 -2.03 15.22
N SER A 10 9.41 -3.02 15.19
CA SER A 10 10.71 -2.83 14.53
C SER A 10 10.57 -2.62 13.02
N GLU A 11 9.59 -3.27 12.41
CA GLU A 11 9.32 -3.09 10.97
C GLU A 11 8.74 -1.72 10.67
N LYS A 12 7.88 -1.21 11.56
CA LYS A 12 7.37 0.17 11.44
C LYS A 12 8.51 1.17 11.44
N GLN A 13 9.49 0.97 12.33
CA GLN A 13 10.66 1.84 12.39
C GLN A 13 11.48 1.76 11.12
N GLU A 14 11.70 0.57 10.60
CA GLU A 14 12.45 0.39 9.35
C GLU A 14 11.74 1.07 8.18
N VAL A 15 10.44 0.88 8.05
CA VAL A 15 9.64 1.49 6.98
C VAL A 15 9.69 3.03 7.06
N CYS A 16 9.63 3.58 8.26
CA CYS A 16 9.74 5.03 8.44
C CYS A 16 11.10 5.58 8.02
N SER A 17 12.13 4.73 7.94
CA SER A 17 13.47 5.13 7.49
C SER A 17 13.64 5.05 5.97
N TRP A 18 12.69 4.46 5.25
CA TRP A 18 12.76 4.37 3.79
C TRP A 18 12.72 5.75 3.19
N ASN A 19 13.61 6.00 2.23
CA ASN A 19 13.73 7.30 1.57
C ASN A 19 13.56 7.16 0.07
N TYR A 20 12.45 7.65 -0.44
CA TYR A 20 12.18 7.72 -1.87
C TYR A 20 12.73 9.04 -2.40
N GLU A 21 13.32 9.00 -3.60
CA GLU A 21 13.99 10.15 -4.20
C GLU A 21 13.16 10.77 -5.32
N GLY A 22 13.50 12.01 -5.70
CA GLY A 22 12.86 12.72 -6.79
C GLY A 22 11.39 12.96 -6.51
N GLU A 23 10.56 12.80 -7.52
CA GLU A 23 9.10 12.97 -7.38
C GLU A 23 8.46 11.95 -6.44
N TYR A 24 9.12 10.79 -6.25
CA TYR A 24 8.62 9.75 -5.33
C TYR A 24 8.81 10.13 -3.86
N ALA A 25 9.49 11.22 -3.55
CA ALA A 25 9.67 11.67 -2.16
C ALA A 25 8.34 11.96 -1.45
N VAL A 26 7.25 12.17 -2.20
CA VAL A 26 5.91 12.34 -1.63
C VAL A 26 5.45 11.10 -0.85
N TYR A 27 6.06 9.94 -1.08
CA TYR A 27 5.74 8.71 -0.37
C TYR A 27 6.55 8.51 0.90
N ASN A 28 7.52 9.39 1.18
CA ASN A 28 8.27 9.32 2.43
C ASN A 28 7.34 9.57 3.61
N LEU A 29 7.47 8.73 4.63
CA LEU A 29 6.70 8.86 5.85
C LEU A 29 7.39 9.82 6.81
N PRO A 30 6.65 10.43 7.75
CA PRO A 30 7.26 11.12 8.88
C PRO A 30 8.12 10.14 9.67
N ASP A 31 9.01 10.66 10.53
CA ASP A 31 9.78 9.79 11.39
C ASP A 31 8.86 9.00 12.33
N TYR A 32 9.39 7.89 12.84
CA TYR A 32 8.59 6.98 13.66
C TYR A 32 8.01 7.65 14.91
N LYS A 33 8.80 8.51 15.56
CA LYS A 33 8.35 9.23 16.75
C LYS A 33 7.15 10.12 16.45
N THR A 34 7.20 10.86 15.34
CA THR A 34 6.10 11.71 14.91
C THR A 34 4.86 10.89 14.60
N MET A 35 5.03 9.76 13.91
CA MET A 35 3.90 8.89 13.60
C MET A 35 3.25 8.31 14.85
N GLN A 36 4.05 7.96 15.85
CA GLN A 36 3.54 7.48 17.14
C GLN A 36 2.77 8.57 17.88
N GLU A 37 3.35 9.76 17.98
CA GLU A 37 2.73 10.88 18.69
C GLU A 37 1.40 11.29 18.07
N LYS A 38 1.31 11.27 16.74
CA LYS A 38 0.10 11.65 16.00
C LYS A 38 -0.80 10.47 15.66
N GLN A 39 -0.44 9.27 16.06
CA GLN A 39 -1.17 8.03 15.77
C GLN A 39 -1.51 7.90 14.29
N MET A 40 -0.51 8.10 13.43
CA MET A 40 -0.65 8.06 11.98
C MET A 40 -0.48 6.63 11.43
N GLY A 41 -1.30 6.26 10.46
CA GLY A 41 -1.16 5.02 9.69
C GLY A 41 -1.02 3.79 10.59
N PHE A 42 0.08 3.05 10.44
CA PHE A 42 0.32 1.84 11.23
C PHE A 42 0.64 2.11 12.71
N CYS A 43 0.80 3.37 13.11
CA CYS A 43 0.92 3.75 14.51
C CYS A 43 -0.44 4.12 15.13
N ASN A 44 -1.53 3.98 14.39
CA ASN A 44 -2.89 4.16 14.92
C ASN A 44 -3.35 2.82 15.50
N PRO A 45 -3.64 2.73 16.82
CA PRO A 45 -4.03 1.47 17.44
C PRO A 45 -5.29 0.83 16.84
N ASN A 46 -6.16 1.63 16.24
CA ASN A 46 -7.38 1.13 15.62
C ASN A 46 -7.15 0.51 14.24
N ARG A 47 -5.97 0.72 13.64
CA ARG A 47 -5.64 0.26 12.29
C ARG A 47 -4.43 -0.66 12.23
N ASP A 48 -3.69 -0.76 13.31
CA ASP A 48 -2.45 -1.52 13.39
C ASP A 48 -2.60 -2.95 12.85
N LYS A 49 -3.68 -3.61 13.21
CA LYS A 49 -3.96 -5.00 12.80
C LYS A 49 -4.15 -5.18 11.29
N ASN A 50 -4.36 -4.09 10.55
CA ASN A 50 -4.57 -4.14 9.10
C ASN A 50 -3.27 -4.12 8.31
N PHE A 51 -2.13 -3.92 8.97
CA PHE A 51 -0.84 -3.77 8.32
C PHE A 51 -0.04 -5.07 8.36
N PHE A 52 0.52 -5.44 7.21
CA PHE A 52 1.31 -6.65 7.05
C PHE A 52 2.64 -6.32 6.39
N SER A 53 3.68 -7.03 6.83
CA SER A 53 5.03 -6.92 6.29
C SER A 53 5.33 -8.11 5.40
N TYR A 54 6.10 -7.89 4.33
CA TYR A 54 6.45 -8.92 3.35
C TYR A 54 7.95 -9.05 3.25
N TYR A 55 8.43 -10.29 3.27
CA TYR A 55 9.86 -10.61 3.25
C TYR A 55 10.20 -11.51 2.09
N ASP A 56 11.36 -11.24 1.49
CA ASP A 56 12.04 -12.17 0.60
C ASP A 56 13.30 -12.64 1.35
N GLY A 57 13.26 -13.87 1.87
CA GLY A 57 14.28 -14.33 2.81
C GLY A 57 14.29 -13.46 4.06
N GLU A 58 15.41 -12.81 4.33
CA GLU A 58 15.58 -11.94 5.50
C GLU A 58 15.39 -10.45 5.19
N VAL A 59 15.01 -10.12 3.95
CA VAL A 59 14.89 -8.74 3.51
C VAL A 59 13.43 -8.30 3.53
N LEU A 60 13.14 -7.24 4.26
CA LEU A 60 11.83 -6.60 4.25
C LEU A 60 11.64 -5.87 2.92
N VAL A 61 10.75 -6.37 2.07
CA VAL A 61 10.57 -5.83 0.72
C VAL A 61 9.40 -4.87 0.60
N GLY A 62 8.40 -5.00 1.46
CA GLY A 62 7.23 -4.13 1.38
C GLY A 62 6.25 -4.34 2.51
N PHE A 63 5.18 -3.55 2.48
CA PHE A 63 4.10 -3.67 3.45
C PHE A 63 2.76 -3.34 2.77
N THR A 64 1.68 -3.76 3.40
CA THR A 64 0.33 -3.43 2.95
C THR A 64 -0.54 -2.99 4.11
N ASN A 65 -1.54 -2.20 3.77
CA ASN A 65 -2.69 -1.89 4.60
C ASN A 65 -3.92 -2.45 3.90
N LEU A 66 -4.68 -3.28 4.60
CA LEU A 66 -5.89 -3.88 4.05
C LEU A 66 -7.06 -3.48 4.95
N LEU A 67 -7.88 -2.55 4.48
CA LEU A 67 -8.97 -1.96 5.27
C LEU A 67 -10.32 -2.35 4.67
N GLU A 68 -11.07 -3.17 5.40
CA GLU A 68 -12.42 -3.54 4.99
C GLU A 68 -13.37 -2.36 5.19
N GLU A 69 -14.16 -2.09 4.16
CA GLU A 69 -15.22 -1.08 4.16
C GLU A 69 -16.53 -1.74 3.75
N GLU A 70 -17.63 -1.02 3.83
CA GLU A 70 -18.95 -1.58 3.54
C GLU A 70 -19.04 -2.16 2.12
N SER A 71 -18.55 -1.43 1.12
CA SER A 71 -18.70 -1.78 -0.28
C SER A 71 -17.44 -2.31 -0.95
N GLY A 72 -16.35 -2.45 -0.21
CA GLY A 72 -15.09 -2.90 -0.80
C GLY A 72 -13.98 -2.97 0.23
N VAL A 73 -12.78 -3.26 -0.25
CA VAL A 73 -11.58 -3.34 0.59
C VAL A 73 -10.53 -2.41 0.04
N PHE A 74 -10.11 -1.45 0.84
CA PHE A 74 -9.02 -0.54 0.47
C PHE A 74 -7.68 -1.22 0.63
N VAL A 75 -6.80 -1.06 -0.35
CA VAL A 75 -5.43 -1.58 -0.33
C VAL A 75 -4.45 -0.41 -0.36
N GLY A 76 -3.61 -0.32 0.66
CA GLY A 76 -2.41 0.50 0.61
C GLY A 76 -1.21 -0.41 0.44
N ILE A 77 -0.24 -0.01 -0.36
CA ILE A 77 0.96 -0.81 -0.60
C ILE A 77 2.19 0.09 -0.66
N GLY A 78 3.28 -0.37 -0.04
CA GLY A 78 4.58 0.26 -0.17
C GLY A 78 5.64 -0.80 -0.43
N VAL A 79 6.56 -0.51 -1.35
CA VAL A 79 7.70 -1.35 -1.65
C VAL A 79 8.96 -0.57 -1.29
N SER A 80 9.94 -1.25 -0.68
CA SER A 80 11.22 -0.62 -0.32
C SER A 80 11.82 0.13 -1.52
N PRO A 81 12.30 1.37 -1.32
CA PRO A 81 12.77 2.19 -2.45
C PRO A 81 13.85 1.53 -3.30
N ASN A 82 14.74 0.76 -2.68
CA ASN A 82 15.83 0.09 -3.37
C ASN A 82 15.38 -1.16 -4.13
N LEU A 83 14.13 -1.58 -3.94
CA LEU A 83 13.59 -2.82 -4.49
C LEU A 83 12.42 -2.57 -5.45
N CYS A 84 12.13 -1.33 -5.76
CA CYS A 84 11.10 -0.99 -6.74
C CYS A 84 11.50 -1.49 -8.14
N SER A 85 10.50 -1.81 -8.96
CA SER A 85 10.67 -2.28 -10.34
C SER A 85 11.35 -3.65 -10.45
N LYS A 86 11.31 -4.46 -9.39
CA LYS A 86 11.87 -5.81 -9.38
C LYS A 86 10.77 -6.90 -9.29
N GLY A 87 9.51 -6.52 -9.47
CA GLY A 87 8.40 -7.47 -9.45
C GLY A 87 7.79 -7.73 -8.08
N TYR A 88 8.31 -7.13 -7.02
CA TYR A 88 7.76 -7.35 -5.66
C TYR A 88 6.33 -6.84 -5.53
N GLY A 89 5.99 -5.72 -6.16
CA GLY A 89 4.62 -5.22 -6.17
C GLY A 89 3.62 -6.22 -6.68
N GLN A 90 3.96 -6.94 -7.76
CA GLN A 90 3.12 -7.99 -8.32
C GLN A 90 2.92 -9.14 -7.35
N GLN A 91 3.99 -9.58 -6.72
CA GLN A 91 3.95 -10.69 -5.77
C GLN A 91 3.12 -10.33 -4.55
N ILE A 92 3.32 -9.11 -4.01
CA ILE A 92 2.57 -8.62 -2.86
C ILE A 92 1.09 -8.53 -3.19
N LEU A 93 0.74 -7.93 -4.34
CA LEU A 93 -0.67 -7.78 -4.74
C LEU A 93 -1.34 -9.13 -4.96
N SER A 94 -0.62 -10.11 -5.48
CA SER A 94 -1.15 -11.48 -5.62
C SER A 94 -1.55 -12.06 -4.25
N LEU A 95 -0.69 -11.89 -3.25
CA LEU A 95 -0.98 -12.36 -1.89
C LEU A 95 -2.13 -11.57 -1.25
N VAL A 96 -2.20 -10.27 -1.48
CA VAL A 96 -3.29 -9.41 -0.99
C VAL A 96 -4.63 -9.86 -1.58
N LYS A 97 -4.67 -10.10 -2.89
CA LYS A 97 -5.90 -10.55 -3.57
C LYS A 97 -6.37 -11.88 -2.98
N GLU A 98 -5.46 -12.83 -2.84
CA GLU A 98 -5.79 -14.14 -2.26
C GLU A 98 -6.37 -13.99 -0.85
N ARG A 99 -5.73 -13.18 -0.01
CA ARG A 99 -6.21 -12.95 1.36
C ARG A 99 -7.57 -12.26 1.37
N SER A 100 -7.73 -11.19 0.61
CA SER A 100 -8.96 -10.40 0.60
C SER A 100 -10.14 -11.21 0.11
N PHE A 101 -9.97 -11.97 -0.98
CA PHE A 101 -11.06 -12.77 -1.52
C PHE A 101 -11.41 -13.96 -0.63
N ARG A 102 -10.45 -14.44 0.17
CA ARG A 102 -10.73 -15.47 1.18
C ARG A 102 -11.50 -14.91 2.37
N LEU A 103 -11.14 -13.71 2.84
CA LEU A 103 -11.77 -13.09 4.01
C LEU A 103 -13.06 -12.36 3.68
N TYR A 104 -13.12 -11.75 2.49
CA TYR A 104 -14.23 -10.90 2.06
C TYR A 104 -14.63 -11.25 0.63
N PRO A 105 -15.21 -12.44 0.40
CA PRO A 105 -15.35 -13.01 -0.95
C PRO A 105 -16.22 -12.21 -1.91
N GLU A 106 -17.11 -11.36 -1.40
CA GLU A 106 -18.02 -10.57 -2.25
C GLU A 106 -17.57 -9.13 -2.44
N LYS A 107 -16.42 -8.74 -1.87
CA LYS A 107 -15.98 -7.34 -1.91
C LYS A 107 -14.87 -7.14 -2.93
N PRO A 108 -14.99 -6.13 -3.80
CA PRO A 108 -13.88 -5.77 -4.67
C PRO A 108 -12.76 -5.10 -3.87
N LEU A 109 -11.57 -5.15 -4.44
CA LEU A 109 -10.43 -4.39 -3.94
C LEU A 109 -10.34 -3.07 -4.67
N TYR A 110 -9.93 -2.01 -3.98
CA TYR A 110 -9.59 -0.77 -4.66
C TYR A 110 -8.38 -0.12 -4.01
N LEU A 111 -7.71 0.71 -4.81
CA LEU A 111 -6.60 1.53 -4.35
C LEU A 111 -6.66 2.88 -5.04
N GLU A 112 -5.85 3.80 -4.52
CA GLU A 112 -5.73 5.14 -5.08
C GLU A 112 -4.27 5.39 -5.41
N VAL A 113 -4.01 5.96 -6.59
CA VAL A 113 -2.66 6.16 -7.08
C VAL A 113 -2.55 7.54 -7.72
N ARG A 114 -1.45 8.23 -7.46
CA ARG A 114 -1.22 9.53 -8.08
C ARG A 114 -1.15 9.39 -9.59
N CYS A 115 -1.86 10.28 -10.31
CA CYS A 115 -1.98 10.19 -11.77
C CYS A 115 -0.64 10.20 -12.48
N TRP A 116 0.35 10.92 -11.96
CA TRP A 116 1.67 10.99 -12.59
C TRP A 116 2.50 9.71 -12.40
N ASN A 117 2.15 8.86 -11.44
CA ASN A 117 2.93 7.66 -11.12
C ASN A 117 2.61 6.52 -12.09
N GLN A 118 3.07 6.65 -13.32
CA GLN A 118 2.78 5.69 -14.38
C GLN A 118 3.35 4.30 -14.10
N ARG A 119 4.47 4.23 -13.37
CA ARG A 119 5.07 2.96 -12.96
C ARG A 119 4.11 2.17 -12.07
N ALA A 120 3.51 2.84 -11.08
CA ALA A 120 2.55 2.19 -10.19
C ALA A 120 1.26 1.84 -10.94
N VAL A 121 0.74 2.74 -11.76
CA VAL A 121 -0.47 2.46 -12.56
C VAL A 121 -0.27 1.20 -13.39
N ALA A 122 0.86 1.08 -14.09
CA ALA A 122 1.15 -0.11 -14.89
C ALA A 122 1.25 -1.38 -14.03
N CYS A 123 1.88 -1.27 -12.87
CA CYS A 123 1.96 -2.40 -11.92
C CYS A 123 0.57 -2.87 -11.50
N TYR A 124 -0.29 -1.94 -11.14
CA TYR A 124 -1.64 -2.27 -10.68
C TYR A 124 -2.50 -2.84 -11.83
N GLN A 125 -2.36 -2.32 -13.04
CA GLN A 125 -3.05 -2.89 -14.20
C GLN A 125 -2.64 -4.35 -14.45
N ARG A 126 -1.35 -4.65 -14.36
CA ARG A 126 -0.86 -6.03 -14.50
C ARG A 126 -1.39 -6.93 -13.40
N ALA A 127 -1.70 -6.39 -12.22
CA ALA A 127 -2.25 -7.15 -11.11
C ALA A 127 -3.77 -7.33 -11.19
N GLY A 128 -4.41 -6.77 -12.20
CA GLY A 128 -5.85 -6.95 -12.41
C GLY A 128 -6.71 -5.77 -11.97
N PHE A 129 -6.09 -4.64 -11.63
CA PHE A 129 -6.83 -3.42 -11.30
C PHE A 129 -7.03 -2.57 -12.55
N ALA A 130 -8.19 -1.92 -12.65
CA ALA A 130 -8.50 -1.02 -13.75
C ALA A 130 -8.93 0.34 -13.21
N ILE A 131 -8.55 1.41 -13.92
CA ILE A 131 -8.98 2.76 -13.56
C ILE A 131 -10.50 2.84 -13.63
N GLU A 132 -11.12 3.37 -12.57
CA GLU A 132 -12.56 3.55 -12.47
C GLU A 132 -12.88 5.05 -12.39
N GLY A 133 -13.71 5.52 -13.31
CA GLY A 133 -14.16 6.92 -13.32
C GLY A 133 -13.07 7.89 -13.73
N GLN A 134 -13.30 9.16 -13.38
CA GLN A 134 -12.39 10.25 -13.70
C GLN A 134 -11.34 10.44 -12.60
N PRO A 135 -10.18 11.01 -12.94
CA PRO A 135 -9.23 11.43 -11.90
C PRO A 135 -9.91 12.38 -10.92
N PHE A 136 -9.48 12.33 -9.67
CA PHE A 136 -10.02 13.21 -8.63
C PHE A 136 -8.88 13.85 -7.84
N GLU A 137 -9.18 14.97 -7.20
CA GLU A 137 -8.23 15.64 -6.35
C GLU A 137 -8.45 15.29 -4.89
N GLN A 138 -7.37 15.12 -4.13
CA GLN A 138 -7.45 15.02 -2.68
C GLN A 138 -6.24 15.66 -2.04
N THR A 139 -6.43 16.12 -0.81
CA THR A 139 -5.38 16.71 0.00
C THR A 139 -4.75 15.64 0.87
N THR A 140 -3.42 15.56 0.85
CA THR A 140 -2.65 14.65 1.68
C THR A 140 -1.73 15.48 2.57
N PRO A 141 -1.04 14.87 3.56
CA PRO A 141 -0.03 15.61 4.34
C PRO A 141 1.05 16.27 3.49
N MET A 142 1.25 15.78 2.25
CA MET A 142 2.22 16.36 1.31
C MET A 142 1.60 17.39 0.36
N GLY A 143 0.33 17.77 0.61
CA GLY A 143 -0.38 18.73 -0.20
C GLY A 143 -1.42 18.11 -1.12
N LYS A 144 -1.97 18.92 -2.00
CA LYS A 144 -3.02 18.53 -2.93
C LYS A 144 -2.44 17.76 -4.12
N GLY A 145 -3.13 16.72 -4.58
CA GLY A 145 -2.72 15.95 -5.73
C GLY A 145 -3.90 15.35 -6.46
N SER A 146 -3.65 14.93 -7.71
CA SER A 146 -4.64 14.24 -8.55
C SER A 146 -4.39 12.74 -8.50
N PHE A 147 -5.45 11.96 -8.36
CA PHE A 147 -5.37 10.52 -8.16
C PHE A 147 -6.33 9.80 -9.09
N TYR A 148 -5.96 8.57 -9.46
CA TYR A 148 -6.89 7.59 -10.02
C TYR A 148 -7.38 6.67 -8.90
N ARG A 149 -8.66 6.28 -8.97
CA ARG A 149 -9.17 5.13 -8.25
C ARG A 149 -9.06 3.92 -9.17
N MET A 150 -8.44 2.86 -8.70
CA MET A 150 -8.31 1.62 -9.46
C MET A 150 -8.98 0.49 -8.70
N VAL A 151 -9.73 -0.36 -9.42
CA VAL A 151 -10.57 -1.39 -8.82
C VAL A 151 -10.22 -2.75 -9.42
N CYS A 152 -10.16 -3.76 -8.55
CA CYS A 152 -10.08 -5.17 -8.93
C CYS A 152 -11.38 -5.82 -8.48
N PRO A 153 -12.22 -6.34 -9.40
CA PRO A 153 -13.50 -6.92 -9.04
C PRO A 153 -13.37 -8.12 -8.11
N ALA A 154 -14.40 -8.39 -7.33
CA ALA A 154 -14.49 -9.62 -6.54
C ALA A 154 -14.51 -10.83 -7.49
N GLU A 155 -13.93 -11.93 -7.06
CA GLU A 155 -13.96 -13.18 -7.81
C GLU A 155 -15.33 -13.87 -7.74
#